data_c49783f67e46530b77f193a13135535e
#
_entry.id   c49783f67e46530b77f193a13135535e
#
_cell.length_a   1.000
_cell.length_b   1.000
_cell.length_c   1.000
_cell.angle_alpha   90.00
_cell.angle_beta   90.00
_cell.angle_gamma   90.00
#
_symmetry.space_group_name_H-M   'P 1'
#
loop_
_entity.id
_entity.type
_entity.pdbx_description
1 polymer ?
#
loop_
_entity_poly.entity_id
_entity_poly.type
_entity_poly.pdbx_seq_one_letter_code
_entity_poly.pdbx_strand_id
1 'polypeptide(L)'
;MKNPFPRNENKAKGILDIIHSYVCGPMATTSLSGYVYYVTFIDDYSRKCWIYFLKTKDKVLGKFNEFKALIENHSEKRIKTLRSSN
;
A
#
# COMPACT_ATOMS: atom_id res chain seq x y z
N MET A 1 27.80 -2.85 11.04
CA MET A 1 27.39 -3.25 9.72
C MET A 1 26.97 -2.05 8.89
N LYS A 2 27.33 -2.06 7.65
CA LYS A 2 27.00 -0.94 6.79
C LYS A 2 25.54 -1.01 6.34
N ASN A 3 24.87 0.07 6.42
CA ASN A 3 23.52 0.19 5.93
C ASN A 3 23.56 0.33 4.41
N PRO A 4 22.96 -0.61 3.66
CA PRO A 4 23.00 -0.52 2.20
C PRO A 4 22.14 0.58 1.62
N PHE A 5 21.31 1.22 2.43
CA PHE A 5 20.42 2.25 1.95
C PHE A 5 20.86 3.61 2.44
N PRO A 6 20.61 4.65 1.65
CA PRO A 6 20.88 6.00 2.12
C PRO A 6 20.05 6.26 3.37
N ARG A 7 20.69 6.83 4.33
CA ARG A 7 19.99 7.13 5.55
C ARG A 7 19.21 8.40 5.41
N ASN A 8 18.06 8.44 6.04
CA ASN A 8 17.28 9.66 6.20
C ASN A 8 16.48 10.09 5.02
N GLU A 9 16.94 9.80 3.83
CA GLU A 9 16.30 10.36 2.66
C GLU A 9 14.93 9.77 2.42
N ASN A 10 14.79 8.48 2.72
CA ASN A 10 13.55 7.79 2.42
C ASN A 10 12.93 7.17 3.64
N LYS A 11 13.31 7.68 4.79
CA LYS A 11 12.83 7.11 6.02
C LYS A 11 11.60 7.86 6.51
N ALA A 12 10.58 7.12 6.83
CA ALA A 12 9.37 7.73 7.36
C ALA A 12 9.61 8.24 8.76
N LYS A 13 9.12 9.43 9.03
CA LYS A 13 9.28 10.05 10.34
C LYS A 13 8.04 9.91 11.19
N GLY A 14 6.95 9.46 10.61
CA GLY A 14 5.72 9.23 11.32
C GLY A 14 4.79 8.41 10.47
N ILE A 15 3.63 8.09 11.02
CA ILE A 15 2.66 7.29 10.26
C ILE A 15 2.23 8.09 9.03
N LEU A 16 1.98 7.36 7.97
CA LEU A 16 1.50 7.87 6.68
C LEU A 16 2.51 8.75 5.95
N ASP A 17 3.73 8.89 6.46
CA ASP A 17 4.75 9.61 5.70
C ASP A 17 5.05 8.90 4.40
N ILE A 18 5.25 7.58 4.46
CA ILE A 18 5.52 6.77 3.29
C ILE A 18 4.64 5.55 3.33
N ILE A 19 3.86 5.36 2.28
CA ILE A 19 3.05 4.17 2.11
C ILE A 19 3.59 3.40 0.92
N HIS A 20 3.89 2.12 1.12
CA HIS A 20 4.34 1.24 0.06
C HIS A 20 3.15 0.49 -0.49
N SER A 21 3.07 0.41 -1.80
CA SER A 21 1.98 -0.28 -2.48
C SER A 21 2.53 -1.40 -3.34
N TYR A 22 2.01 -2.59 -3.15
CA TYR A 22 2.41 -3.76 -3.92
C TYR A 22 1.18 -4.39 -4.54
N VAL A 23 1.22 -4.62 -5.84
CA VAL A 23 0.13 -5.28 -6.56
C VAL A 23 0.60 -6.66 -6.94
N CYS A 24 -0.18 -7.66 -6.57
CA CYS A 24 0.14 -9.05 -6.87
C CYS A 24 -0.97 -9.67 -7.69
N GLY A 25 -0.57 -10.56 -8.58
CA GLY A 25 -1.48 -11.29 -9.43
C GLY A 25 -1.03 -11.27 -10.87
N PRO A 26 -1.78 -11.92 -11.77
CA PRO A 26 -2.99 -12.66 -11.45
C PRO A 26 -2.70 -13.92 -10.66
N MET A 27 -3.61 -14.24 -9.74
CA MET A 27 -3.47 -15.45 -8.94
C MET A 27 -3.83 -16.66 -9.77
N ALA A 28 -3.18 -17.78 -9.46
CA ALA A 28 -3.39 -19.00 -10.23
C ALA A 28 -4.83 -19.50 -10.11
N THR A 29 -5.41 -19.32 -8.94
CA THR A 29 -6.82 -19.68 -8.74
C THR A 29 -7.55 -18.45 -8.26
N THR A 30 -8.78 -18.28 -8.77
CA THR A 30 -9.60 -17.17 -8.33
C THR A 30 -10.28 -17.53 -7.02
N SER A 31 -10.57 -16.51 -6.24
CA SER A 31 -11.37 -16.70 -5.05
C SER A 31 -12.82 -16.98 -5.45
N LEU A 32 -13.64 -17.32 -4.46
CA LEU A 32 -15.04 -17.55 -4.72
C LEU A 32 -15.74 -16.33 -5.29
N SER A 33 -15.20 -15.15 -5.00
CA SER A 33 -15.79 -13.91 -5.51
C SER A 33 -15.19 -13.47 -6.83
N GLY A 34 -14.30 -14.25 -7.40
CA GLY A 34 -13.71 -13.93 -8.70
C GLY A 34 -12.57 -12.97 -8.66
N TYR A 35 -11.99 -12.72 -7.51
CA TYR A 35 -10.84 -11.83 -7.40
C TYR A 35 -9.58 -12.56 -7.86
N VAL A 36 -8.78 -11.90 -8.68
CA VAL A 36 -7.54 -12.48 -9.19
C VAL A 36 -6.32 -11.65 -8.83
N TYR A 37 -6.51 -10.42 -8.36
CA TYR A 37 -5.42 -9.56 -7.96
C TYR A 37 -5.61 -9.10 -6.53
N TYR A 38 -4.53 -8.69 -5.89
CA TYR A 38 -4.66 -7.99 -4.63
C TYR A 38 -3.59 -6.93 -4.54
N VAL A 39 -3.89 -5.88 -3.79
CA VAL A 39 -2.96 -4.81 -3.53
C VAL A 39 -2.75 -4.71 -2.04
N THR A 40 -1.49 -4.53 -1.64
CA THR A 40 -1.13 -4.39 -0.24
C THR A 40 -0.57 -3.00 -0.03
N PHE A 41 -1.07 -2.32 0.99
CA PHE A 41 -0.51 -1.03 1.40
C PHE A 41 0.17 -1.23 2.74
N ILE A 42 1.39 -0.75 2.85
CA ILE A 42 2.18 -0.92 4.07
C ILE A 42 2.68 0.45 4.51
N ASP A 43 2.38 0.80 5.75
CA ASP A 43 2.90 2.03 6.34
C ASP A 43 4.35 1.77 6.75
N ASP A 44 5.25 2.55 6.19
CA ASP A 44 6.67 2.35 6.44
C ASP A 44 7.05 2.57 7.90
N TYR A 45 6.35 3.46 8.56
CA TYR A 45 6.69 3.80 9.95
C TYR A 45 6.16 2.77 10.94
N SER A 46 4.87 2.48 10.89
CA SER A 46 4.25 1.59 11.87
C SER A 46 4.27 0.13 11.44
N ARG A 47 4.55 -0.13 10.16
CA ARG A 47 4.56 -1.47 9.59
C ARG A 47 3.18 -2.12 9.54
N LYS A 48 2.14 -1.34 9.63
CA LYS A 48 0.80 -1.86 9.44
C LYS A 48 0.55 -2.13 7.96
N CYS A 49 -0.22 -3.17 7.68
CA CYS A 49 -0.55 -3.55 6.32
C CYS A 49 -2.05 -3.59 6.13
N TRP A 50 -2.46 -3.25 4.92
CA TRP A 50 -3.85 -3.35 4.51
C TRP A 50 -3.89 -4.06 3.17
N ILE A 51 -4.77 -5.03 3.01
CA ILE A 51 -4.88 -5.82 1.79
C ILE A 51 -6.26 -5.66 1.21
N TYR A 52 -6.32 -5.40 -0.09
CA TYR A 52 -7.58 -5.29 -0.81
C TYR A 52 -7.53 -6.20 -2.03
N PHE A 53 -8.62 -6.89 -2.28
CA PHE A 53 -8.71 -7.80 -3.40
C PHE A 53 -9.38 -7.11 -4.58
N LEU A 54 -8.93 -7.44 -5.78
CA LEU A 54 -9.36 -6.79 -7.01
C LEU A 54 -9.72 -7.83 -8.04
N LYS A 55 -10.72 -7.52 -8.85
CA LYS A 55 -11.07 -8.38 -9.97
C LYS A 55 -10.24 -8.06 -11.19
N THR A 56 -9.85 -6.81 -11.35
CA THR A 56 -9.02 -6.39 -12.46
C THR A 56 -7.94 -5.47 -11.94
N LYS A 57 -6.84 -5.41 -12.68
CA LYS A 57 -5.69 -4.64 -12.23
C LYS A 57 -5.97 -3.14 -12.26
N ASP A 58 -6.87 -2.69 -13.12
CA ASP A 58 -7.15 -1.27 -13.24
C ASP A 58 -7.94 -0.73 -12.06
N LYS A 59 -8.38 -1.58 -11.14
CA LYS A 59 -9.09 -1.13 -9.95
C LYS A 59 -8.15 -0.68 -8.83
N VAL A 60 -6.84 -0.79 -9.03
CA VAL A 60 -5.89 -0.46 -7.98
C VAL A 60 -6.03 0.99 -7.53
N LEU A 61 -6.15 1.91 -8.49
CA LEU A 61 -6.26 3.32 -8.14
C LEU A 61 -7.50 3.60 -7.33
N GLY A 62 -8.60 2.96 -7.69
CA GLY A 62 -9.83 3.12 -6.91
C GLY A 62 -9.66 2.64 -5.49
N LYS A 63 -8.99 1.49 -5.33
CA LYS A 63 -8.74 0.97 -3.99
C LYS A 63 -7.80 1.87 -3.21
N PHE A 64 -6.81 2.44 -3.87
CA PHE A 64 -5.94 3.37 -3.19
C PHE A 64 -6.70 4.58 -2.70
N ASN A 65 -7.59 5.11 -3.52
CA ASN A 65 -8.40 6.26 -3.11
C ASN A 65 -9.28 5.93 -1.91
N GLU A 66 -9.87 4.73 -1.90
CA GLU A 66 -10.66 4.29 -0.75
C GLU A 66 -9.80 4.17 0.50
N PHE A 67 -8.64 3.55 0.35
CA PHE A 67 -7.73 3.39 1.47
C PHE A 67 -7.27 4.75 1.99
N LYS A 68 -6.90 5.63 1.08
CA LYS A 68 -6.42 6.95 1.45
C LYS A 68 -7.48 7.71 2.24
N ALA A 69 -8.71 7.72 1.74
CA ALA A 69 -9.77 8.43 2.42
C ALA A 69 -10.03 7.84 3.80
N LEU A 70 -10.05 6.51 3.88
CA LEU A 70 -10.31 5.85 5.15
C LEU A 70 -9.22 6.15 6.17
N ILE A 71 -7.96 5.96 5.77
CA ILE A 71 -6.87 6.05 6.74
C ILE A 71 -6.56 7.50 7.11
N GLU A 72 -6.70 8.42 6.17
CA GLU A 72 -6.46 9.83 6.48
C GLU A 72 -7.54 10.36 7.39
N ASN A 73 -8.77 9.94 7.14
CA ASN A 73 -9.88 10.38 7.98
C ASN A 73 -9.76 9.79 9.38
N HIS A 74 -9.32 8.55 9.47
CA HIS A 74 -9.21 7.86 10.74
C HIS A 74 -8.06 8.37 11.59
N SER A 75 -6.94 8.68 10.96
CA SER A 75 -5.74 9.10 11.67
C SER A 75 -5.59 10.62 11.76
N GLU A 76 -6.37 11.35 10.99
CA GLU A 76 -6.28 12.81 10.90
C GLU A 76 -4.92 13.24 10.38
N LYS A 77 -4.29 12.38 9.60
CA LYS A 77 -3.03 12.67 8.95
C LYS A 77 -3.16 12.38 7.48
N ARG A 78 -2.27 12.93 6.69
CA ARG A 78 -2.29 12.74 5.25
C ARG A 78 -1.10 11.93 4.80
N ILE A 79 -1.32 11.13 3.77
CA ILE A 79 -0.24 10.37 3.14
C ILE A 79 0.63 11.36 2.38
N LYS A 80 1.91 11.39 2.72
CA LYS A 80 2.82 12.30 2.06
C LYS A 80 3.43 11.70 0.81
N THR A 81 3.76 10.42 0.87
CA THR A 81 4.41 9.76 -0.25
C THR A 81 3.82 8.39 -0.45
N LEU A 82 3.51 8.06 -1.69
CA LEU A 82 3.10 6.72 -2.06
C LEU A 82 4.18 6.12 -2.94
N ARG A 83 4.73 4.99 -2.52
CA ARG A 83 5.71 4.27 -3.30
C ARG A 83 5.05 3.03 -3.85
N SER A 84 5.21 2.83 -5.13
CA SER A 84 4.60 1.72 -5.81
C SER A 84 5.68 0.80 -6.34
N SER A 85 5.47 -0.50 -6.18
CA SER A 85 6.39 -1.50 -6.68
C SER A 85 5.63 -2.46 -7.57
N ASN A 86 6.14 -2.69 -8.73
CA ASN A 86 5.53 -3.63 -9.66
C ASN A 86 6.28 -4.93 -9.67
#